data_95deddce28cb0659f4cf869a0f17ac47
#
_entry.id   95deddce28cb0659f4cf869a0f17ac47
#
_cell.length_a   1.000
_cell.length_b   1.000
_cell.length_c   1.000
_cell.angle_alpha   90.00
_cell.angle_beta   90.00
_cell.angle_gamma   90.00
#
_symmetry.space_group_name_H-M   'P 1'
#
loop_
_entity.id
_entity.type
_entity.pdbx_description
1 polymer ?
#
loop_
_entity_poly.entity_id
_entity_poly.type
_entity_poly.pdbx_seq_one_letter_code
_entity_poly.pdbx_strand_id
1 'polypeptide(L)'
;MKNLSGRTAHFTDSVIRRMTRISNQYGAVNLSQGFPDFEPPKEILDRLAEVSHEDYHQYSITWGAQNFREALADKQSKLMGRTIDPNGEIVVTCGSTEAMMAAMMTVADPGDKVIIFSPFYENYGADTILSGAQPIYVPLYPPEFYFNPEELEAAFQQNPKALILCNPSNPCGKVFTFQELKLIADFAQKYDTYVITDEVYEHIVYEPNKHVYFASLPGMWERTISCSSLSKTYSITGWRLGYIIAPPHIIDVAKKVHDFLTVGAAAPLQEAAVTGLQFPDSYYQELQQKYTAKRDLFLKGLNDIGIAHTVPQGAYYILLDISEFGYESDQVFCEDLARLVGVGAVPGSSFFREPVNHLIRLHFAKKDETLYEALNRLADIRKKMPYQK
;
A
#
# COMPACT_ATOMS: atom_id res chain seq x y z
N MET A 1 -29.35 26.90 -4.88
CA MET A 1 -28.86 25.62 -5.38
C MET A 1 -28.95 24.60 -4.24
N LYS A 2 -29.19 23.33 -4.55
CA LYS A 2 -29.10 22.25 -3.54
C LYS A 2 -27.63 22.05 -3.11
N ASN A 3 -27.41 21.64 -1.88
CA ASN A 3 -26.07 21.32 -1.39
C ASN A 3 -25.51 20.08 -2.08
N LEU A 4 -24.18 20.03 -2.25
CA LEU A 4 -23.46 18.84 -2.69
C LEU A 4 -23.52 17.75 -1.60
N SER A 5 -23.13 16.53 -1.95
CA SER A 5 -23.03 15.43 -0.98
C SER A 5 -22.06 15.78 0.16
N GLY A 6 -22.47 15.52 1.40
CA GLY A 6 -21.63 15.72 2.57
C GLY A 6 -20.53 14.65 2.78
N ARG A 7 -20.52 13.57 1.96
CA ARG A 7 -19.56 12.46 2.12
C ARG A 7 -18.10 12.90 2.06
N THR A 8 -17.82 13.91 1.23
CA THR A 8 -16.45 14.40 1.03
C THR A 8 -16.18 15.72 1.75
N ALA A 9 -17.08 16.18 2.63
CA ALA A 9 -16.96 17.47 3.31
C ALA A 9 -15.67 17.60 4.15
N HIS A 10 -15.12 16.49 4.61
CA HIS A 10 -13.88 16.42 5.39
C HIS A 10 -12.68 15.89 4.59
N PHE A 11 -12.85 15.64 3.28
CA PHE A 11 -11.73 15.22 2.43
C PHE A 11 -10.93 16.46 2.03
N THR A 12 -9.62 16.33 2.14
CA THR A 12 -8.68 17.27 1.55
C THR A 12 -8.11 16.67 0.27
N ASP A 13 -7.48 17.49 -0.57
CA ASP A 13 -6.63 16.96 -1.64
C ASP A 13 -5.59 16.00 -1.06
N SER A 14 -5.31 14.91 -1.79
CA SER A 14 -4.26 13.97 -1.40
C SER A 14 -2.96 14.71 -1.09
N VAL A 15 -2.48 14.56 0.14
CA VAL A 15 -1.25 15.19 0.61
C VAL A 15 -0.05 14.70 -0.20
N ILE A 16 -0.03 13.42 -0.58
CA ILE A 16 1.01 12.82 -1.41
C ILE A 16 1.07 13.54 -2.78
N ARG A 17 -0.08 13.78 -3.43
CA ARG A 17 -0.14 14.49 -4.72
C ARG A 17 0.24 15.97 -4.58
N ARG A 18 -0.16 16.61 -3.49
CA ARG A 18 0.26 17.99 -3.19
C ARG A 18 1.77 18.08 -3.08
N MET A 19 2.41 17.17 -2.33
CA MET A 19 3.87 17.16 -2.17
C MET A 19 4.61 16.84 -3.48
N THR A 20 4.02 16.04 -4.37
CA THR A 20 4.54 15.84 -5.72
C THR A 20 4.54 17.14 -6.53
N ARG A 21 3.43 17.91 -6.49
CA ARG A 21 3.36 19.23 -7.17
C ARG A 21 4.40 20.20 -6.62
N ILE A 22 4.57 20.24 -5.30
CA ILE A 22 5.57 21.08 -4.62
C ILE A 22 6.99 20.67 -5.04
N SER A 23 7.27 19.37 -5.03
CA SER A 23 8.58 18.84 -5.48
C SER A 23 8.90 19.27 -6.92
N ASN A 24 7.95 19.16 -7.83
CA ASN A 24 8.10 19.58 -9.22
C ASN A 24 8.30 21.10 -9.34
N GLN A 25 7.58 21.90 -8.56
CA GLN A 25 7.68 23.35 -8.55
C GLN A 25 9.09 23.84 -8.20
N TYR A 26 9.77 23.16 -7.27
CA TYR A 26 11.10 23.54 -6.79
C TYR A 26 12.23 22.70 -7.39
N GLY A 27 11.97 21.83 -8.35
CA GLY A 27 12.98 20.93 -8.90
C GLY A 27 13.61 20.00 -7.86
N ALA A 28 12.82 19.64 -6.86
CA ALA A 28 13.25 18.74 -5.79
C ALA A 28 13.28 17.29 -6.27
N VAL A 29 14.22 16.50 -5.74
CA VAL A 29 14.19 15.03 -5.89
C VAL A 29 12.94 14.52 -5.21
N ASN A 30 11.99 14.00 -5.99
CA ASN A 30 10.69 13.59 -5.47
C ASN A 30 10.77 12.20 -4.79
N LEU A 31 10.88 12.18 -3.46
CA LEU A 31 10.77 10.99 -2.62
C LEU A 31 9.42 10.94 -1.87
N SER A 32 8.42 11.73 -2.29
CA SER A 32 7.10 11.77 -1.67
C SER A 32 6.16 10.70 -2.20
N GLN A 33 5.97 10.62 -3.52
CA GLN A 33 5.04 9.68 -4.13
C GLN A 33 5.72 8.35 -4.43
N GLY A 34 5.25 7.28 -3.77
CA GLY A 34 5.84 5.95 -3.83
C GLY A 34 5.63 5.22 -5.16
N PHE A 35 6.44 5.53 -6.15
CA PHE A 35 6.56 4.77 -7.40
C PHE A 35 8.02 4.69 -7.86
N PRO A 36 8.42 3.55 -8.47
CA PRO A 36 9.76 3.37 -9.00
C PRO A 36 10.06 4.34 -10.16
N ASP A 37 11.32 4.75 -10.30
CA ASP A 37 11.83 5.47 -11.48
C ASP A 37 12.69 4.58 -12.39
N PHE A 38 12.64 3.27 -12.19
CA PHE A 38 13.24 2.26 -13.05
C PHE A 38 12.17 1.50 -13.85
N GLU A 39 12.59 1.01 -15.02
CA GLU A 39 11.69 0.39 -15.98
C GLU A 39 11.07 -0.91 -15.47
N PRO A 40 9.84 -1.23 -15.95
CA PRO A 40 9.26 -2.56 -15.79
C PRO A 40 10.12 -3.65 -16.45
N PRO A 41 9.89 -4.95 -16.13
CA PRO A 41 10.53 -6.04 -16.83
C PRO A 41 10.31 -5.98 -18.34
N LYS A 42 11.41 -6.15 -19.10
CA LYS A 42 11.39 -6.05 -20.56
C LYS A 42 10.40 -7.02 -21.20
N GLU A 43 10.30 -8.21 -20.67
CA GLU A 43 9.40 -9.27 -21.17
C GLU A 43 7.93 -8.83 -21.14
N ILE A 44 7.53 -8.11 -20.11
CA ILE A 44 6.17 -7.56 -19.98
C ILE A 44 5.95 -6.44 -21.00
N LEU A 45 6.96 -5.59 -21.23
CA LEU A 45 6.89 -4.50 -22.21
C LEU A 45 6.85 -5.03 -23.64
N ASP A 46 7.69 -6.03 -23.95
CA ASP A 46 7.70 -6.70 -25.25
C ASP A 46 6.33 -7.35 -25.53
N ARG A 47 5.76 -8.07 -24.54
CA ARG A 47 4.43 -8.67 -24.70
C ARG A 47 3.35 -7.61 -24.90
N LEU A 48 3.41 -6.46 -24.23
CA LEU A 48 2.46 -5.38 -24.46
C LEU A 48 2.55 -4.83 -25.89
N ALA A 49 3.76 -4.72 -26.44
CA ALA A 49 3.94 -4.30 -27.82
C ALA A 49 3.30 -5.29 -28.81
N GLU A 50 3.42 -6.59 -28.58
CA GLU A 50 2.76 -7.63 -29.39
C GLU A 50 1.23 -7.53 -29.27
N VAL A 51 0.71 -7.50 -28.02
CA VAL A 51 -0.73 -7.43 -27.69
C VAL A 51 -1.40 -6.22 -28.36
N SER A 52 -0.68 -5.11 -28.56
CA SER A 52 -1.22 -3.93 -29.22
C SER A 52 -1.61 -4.15 -30.69
N HIS A 53 -1.19 -5.27 -31.29
CA HIS A 53 -1.53 -5.68 -32.66
C HIS A 53 -2.43 -6.93 -32.69
N GLU A 54 -2.83 -7.47 -31.55
CA GLU A 54 -3.71 -8.62 -31.38
C GLU A 54 -5.15 -8.17 -31.08
N ASP A 55 -6.09 -9.11 -31.04
CA ASP A 55 -7.52 -8.81 -30.84
C ASP A 55 -7.90 -8.78 -29.37
N TYR A 56 -7.29 -7.86 -28.59
CA TYR A 56 -7.58 -7.64 -27.15
C TYR A 56 -8.14 -6.24 -26.85
N HIS A 57 -8.72 -5.57 -27.86
CA HIS A 57 -9.18 -4.18 -27.73
C HIS A 57 -10.59 -4.02 -27.14
N GLN A 58 -11.32 -5.11 -27.00
CA GLN A 58 -12.67 -5.10 -26.45
C GLN A 58 -12.66 -5.53 -24.97
N TYR A 59 -13.81 -5.45 -24.32
CA TYR A 59 -13.95 -5.87 -22.93
C TYR A 59 -13.52 -7.32 -22.74
N SER A 60 -12.72 -7.58 -21.73
CA SER A 60 -12.56 -8.93 -21.18
C SER A 60 -13.82 -9.33 -20.39
N ILE A 61 -13.87 -10.55 -19.88
CA ILE A 61 -14.82 -10.90 -18.83
C ILE A 61 -14.66 -9.89 -17.69
N THR A 62 -15.78 -9.35 -17.15
CA THR A 62 -15.75 -8.24 -16.20
C THR A 62 -14.86 -8.50 -14.99
N TRP A 63 -14.94 -9.68 -14.40
CA TRP A 63 -14.09 -10.06 -13.26
C TRP A 63 -12.66 -10.52 -13.63
N GLY A 64 -12.24 -10.30 -14.87
CA GLY A 64 -10.88 -10.54 -15.35
C GLY A 64 -10.75 -11.56 -16.46
N ALA A 65 -9.78 -11.38 -17.34
CA ALA A 65 -9.44 -12.32 -18.40
C ALA A 65 -9.09 -13.69 -17.81
N GLN A 66 -9.53 -14.77 -18.50
CA GLN A 66 -9.41 -16.14 -17.98
C GLN A 66 -7.94 -16.52 -17.75
N ASN A 67 -7.08 -16.31 -18.74
CA ASN A 67 -5.65 -16.62 -18.65
C ASN A 67 -4.95 -15.82 -17.55
N PHE A 68 -5.35 -14.56 -17.30
CA PHE A 68 -4.82 -13.78 -16.18
C PHE A 68 -5.22 -14.39 -14.83
N ARG A 69 -6.49 -14.75 -14.67
CA ARG A 69 -6.97 -15.36 -13.42
C ARG A 69 -6.35 -16.73 -13.17
N GLU A 70 -6.16 -17.54 -14.21
CA GLU A 70 -5.48 -18.85 -14.14
C GLU A 70 -4.00 -18.67 -13.70
N ALA A 71 -3.25 -17.78 -14.36
CA ALA A 71 -1.86 -17.50 -13.99
C ALA A 71 -1.73 -16.93 -12.56
N LEU A 72 -2.66 -16.05 -12.15
CA LEU A 72 -2.72 -15.52 -10.81
C LEU A 72 -3.05 -16.61 -9.78
N ALA A 73 -4.01 -17.48 -10.07
CA ALA A 73 -4.38 -18.60 -9.21
C ALA A 73 -3.20 -19.56 -9.00
N ASP A 74 -2.47 -19.88 -10.07
CA ASP A 74 -1.28 -20.74 -9.99
C ASP A 74 -0.20 -20.13 -9.10
N LYS A 75 0.09 -18.84 -9.28
CA LYS A 75 1.07 -18.11 -8.46
C LYS A 75 0.64 -18.07 -7.00
N GLN A 76 -0.56 -17.59 -6.73
CA GLN A 76 -1.02 -17.34 -5.36
C GLN A 76 -1.34 -18.64 -4.60
N SER A 77 -1.73 -19.72 -5.31
CA SER A 77 -1.88 -21.04 -4.68
C SER A 77 -0.59 -21.55 -4.05
N LYS A 78 0.55 -21.35 -4.73
CA LYS A 78 1.87 -21.70 -4.19
C LYS A 78 2.24 -20.88 -2.97
N LEU A 79 1.99 -19.57 -3.04
CA LEU A 79 2.37 -18.62 -1.98
C LEU A 79 1.47 -18.75 -0.74
N MET A 80 0.18 -18.96 -0.92
CA MET A 80 -0.78 -19.12 0.18
C MET A 80 -0.87 -20.56 0.72
N GLY A 81 -0.25 -21.53 0.04
CA GLY A 81 -0.27 -22.93 0.45
C GLY A 81 -1.65 -23.59 0.34
N ARG A 82 -2.51 -23.11 -0.56
CA ARG A 82 -3.83 -23.67 -0.84
C ARG A 82 -4.18 -23.52 -2.33
N THR A 83 -4.99 -24.41 -2.86
CA THR A 83 -5.52 -24.25 -4.22
C THR A 83 -6.54 -23.11 -4.25
N ILE A 84 -6.39 -22.20 -5.23
CA ILE A 84 -7.29 -21.09 -5.50
C ILE A 84 -8.02 -21.38 -6.82
N ASP A 85 -9.36 -21.31 -6.79
CA ASP A 85 -10.18 -21.44 -7.99
C ASP A 85 -10.18 -20.12 -8.79
N PRO A 86 -9.61 -20.11 -10.01
CA PRO A 86 -9.60 -18.90 -10.83
C PRO A 86 -10.98 -18.39 -11.23
N ASN A 87 -12.02 -19.22 -11.15
CA ASN A 87 -13.37 -18.86 -11.56
C ASN A 87 -14.25 -18.36 -10.41
N GLY A 88 -14.04 -18.92 -9.21
CA GLY A 88 -14.88 -18.64 -8.04
C GLY A 88 -14.23 -17.76 -6.99
N GLU A 89 -12.90 -17.61 -6.98
CA GLU A 89 -12.16 -17.01 -5.86
C GLU A 89 -11.33 -15.78 -6.24
N ILE A 90 -11.45 -15.26 -7.49
CA ILE A 90 -10.67 -14.11 -8.00
C ILE A 90 -11.57 -13.07 -8.67
N VAL A 91 -11.27 -11.79 -8.40
CA VAL A 91 -11.71 -10.63 -9.20
C VAL A 91 -10.49 -9.78 -9.55
N VAL A 92 -10.29 -9.49 -10.83
CA VAL A 92 -9.27 -8.56 -11.33
C VAL A 92 -9.83 -7.16 -11.33
N THR A 93 -9.09 -6.21 -10.74
CA THR A 93 -9.57 -4.84 -10.49
C THR A 93 -8.67 -3.79 -11.14
N CYS A 94 -9.14 -2.54 -11.24
CA CYS A 94 -8.36 -1.40 -11.70
C CYS A 94 -7.35 -0.91 -10.64
N GLY A 95 -6.42 -1.78 -10.25
CA GLY A 95 -5.44 -1.59 -9.20
C GLY A 95 -5.99 -1.91 -7.81
N SER A 96 -5.09 -1.97 -6.82
CA SER A 96 -5.49 -2.25 -5.42
C SER A 96 -6.42 -1.19 -4.83
N THR A 97 -6.39 0.04 -5.31
CA THR A 97 -7.30 1.10 -4.85
C THR A 97 -8.77 0.72 -5.10
N GLU A 98 -9.08 0.19 -6.28
CA GLU A 98 -10.42 -0.35 -6.54
C GLU A 98 -10.67 -1.64 -5.76
N ALA A 99 -9.68 -2.53 -5.67
CA ALA A 99 -9.82 -3.76 -4.89
C ALA A 99 -10.24 -3.46 -3.44
N MET A 100 -9.58 -2.51 -2.78
CA MET A 100 -9.92 -2.10 -1.41
C MET A 100 -11.32 -1.50 -1.33
N MET A 101 -11.69 -0.60 -2.25
CA MET A 101 -13.03 -0.01 -2.26
C MET A 101 -14.12 -1.05 -2.55
N ALA A 102 -13.89 -1.96 -3.50
CA ALA A 102 -14.82 -3.04 -3.81
C ALA A 102 -14.97 -4.02 -2.64
N ALA A 103 -13.86 -4.35 -1.95
CA ALA A 103 -13.89 -5.17 -0.74
C ALA A 103 -14.70 -4.49 0.38
N MET A 104 -14.49 -3.19 0.62
CA MET A 104 -15.25 -2.42 1.60
C MET A 104 -16.76 -2.42 1.28
N MET A 105 -17.13 -2.12 0.03
CA MET A 105 -18.54 -2.11 -0.40
C MET A 105 -19.17 -3.52 -0.41
N THR A 106 -18.36 -4.56 -0.43
CA THR A 106 -18.82 -5.95 -0.37
C THR A 106 -19.27 -6.34 1.04
N VAL A 107 -18.59 -5.82 2.08
CA VAL A 107 -18.84 -6.28 3.46
C VAL A 107 -19.47 -5.23 4.36
N ALA A 108 -19.28 -3.94 4.11
CA ALA A 108 -19.73 -2.87 5.00
C ALA A 108 -20.97 -2.15 4.49
N ASP A 109 -21.96 -2.03 5.36
CA ASP A 109 -23.15 -1.22 5.18
C ASP A 109 -22.99 0.17 5.84
N PRO A 110 -23.82 1.17 5.45
CA PRO A 110 -23.84 2.46 6.13
C PRO A 110 -24.10 2.34 7.64
N GLY A 111 -23.18 2.88 8.43
CA GLY A 111 -23.22 2.84 9.90
C GLY A 111 -22.37 1.72 10.52
N ASP A 112 -21.89 0.77 9.74
CA ASP A 112 -20.92 -0.22 10.21
C ASP A 112 -19.61 0.42 10.65
N LYS A 113 -18.86 -0.27 11.51
CA LYS A 113 -17.56 0.18 11.98
C LYS A 113 -16.44 -0.63 11.34
N VAL A 114 -15.31 0.01 11.09
CA VAL A 114 -14.13 -0.62 10.48
C VAL A 114 -12.88 -0.24 11.27
N ILE A 115 -12.12 -1.23 11.71
CA ILE A 115 -10.83 -1.01 12.39
C ILE A 115 -9.76 -0.70 11.35
N ILE A 116 -8.98 0.35 11.61
CA ILE A 116 -7.82 0.77 10.81
C ILE A 116 -6.65 1.00 11.76
N PHE A 117 -5.51 0.38 11.52
CA PHE A 117 -4.29 0.71 12.25
C PHE A 117 -3.77 2.09 11.83
N SER A 118 -3.31 2.88 12.79
CA SER A 118 -2.69 4.19 12.58
C SER A 118 -1.20 4.12 12.95
N PRO A 119 -0.26 4.44 12.05
CA PRO A 119 -0.45 5.12 10.77
C PRO A 119 -0.99 4.19 9.67
N PHE A 120 -1.62 4.81 8.65
CA PHE A 120 -2.28 4.10 7.54
C PHE A 120 -2.14 4.85 6.22
N TYR A 121 -2.31 4.15 5.12
CA TYR A 121 -2.42 4.76 3.80
C TYR A 121 -3.74 5.54 3.69
N GLU A 122 -3.67 6.78 3.18
CA GLU A 122 -4.79 7.75 3.19
C GLU A 122 -6.12 7.20 2.65
N ASN A 123 -6.07 6.23 1.73
CA ASN A 123 -7.28 5.67 1.11
C ASN A 123 -8.15 4.88 2.10
N TYR A 124 -7.60 4.23 3.13
CA TYR A 124 -8.39 3.34 3.98
C TYR A 124 -9.47 4.09 4.77
N GLY A 125 -9.13 5.29 5.27
CA GLY A 125 -10.11 6.18 5.89
C GLY A 125 -11.15 6.68 4.88
N ALA A 126 -10.71 7.03 3.67
CA ALA A 126 -11.59 7.48 2.60
C ALA A 126 -12.54 6.38 2.12
N ASP A 127 -12.03 5.17 1.89
CA ASP A 127 -12.83 4.00 1.46
C ASP A 127 -13.90 3.66 2.50
N THR A 128 -13.55 3.72 3.80
CA THR A 128 -14.48 3.51 4.92
C THR A 128 -15.61 4.56 4.89
N ILE A 129 -15.28 5.85 4.77
CA ILE A 129 -16.27 6.93 4.74
C ILE A 129 -17.14 6.87 3.48
N LEU A 130 -16.54 6.59 2.32
CA LEU A 130 -17.28 6.48 1.05
C LEU A 130 -18.25 5.29 1.04
N SER A 131 -17.93 4.20 1.73
CA SER A 131 -18.83 3.06 1.96
C SER A 131 -19.94 3.36 2.98
N GLY A 132 -19.89 4.54 3.64
CA GLY A 132 -20.84 4.93 4.68
C GLY A 132 -20.51 4.37 6.07
N ALA A 133 -19.41 3.65 6.21
CA ALA A 133 -18.95 3.10 7.47
C ALA A 133 -18.16 4.13 8.31
N GLN A 134 -17.87 3.79 9.56
CA GLN A 134 -17.18 4.63 10.54
C GLN A 134 -15.83 4.00 10.91
N PRO A 135 -14.70 4.72 10.78
CA PRO A 135 -13.40 4.18 11.14
C PRO A 135 -13.19 4.17 12.66
N ILE A 136 -12.62 3.08 13.18
CA ILE A 136 -12.04 2.96 14.51
C ILE A 136 -10.54 2.87 14.33
N TYR A 137 -9.78 3.81 14.88
CA TYR A 137 -8.33 3.80 14.74
C TYR A 137 -7.67 3.12 15.93
N VAL A 138 -6.68 2.25 15.65
CA VAL A 138 -5.85 1.57 16.64
C VAL A 138 -4.39 1.98 16.41
N PRO A 139 -3.72 2.61 17.41
CA PRO A 139 -2.35 3.09 17.25
C PRO A 139 -1.33 1.97 17.01
N LEU A 140 -0.38 2.23 16.13
CA LEU A 140 0.91 1.55 16.03
C LEU A 140 1.98 2.51 16.54
N TYR A 141 2.64 2.14 17.62
CA TYR A 141 3.57 3.02 18.34
C TYR A 141 4.97 3.00 17.75
N PRO A 142 5.49 4.15 17.24
CA PRO A 142 6.88 4.26 16.81
C PRO A 142 7.87 4.00 17.96
N PRO A 143 9.13 3.63 17.66
CA PRO A 143 9.68 3.39 16.31
C PRO A 143 9.42 1.98 15.76
N GLU A 144 9.03 1.00 16.57
CA GLU A 144 8.82 -0.40 16.19
C GLU A 144 7.43 -0.67 15.62
N PHE A 145 6.50 0.26 15.80
CA PHE A 145 5.10 0.15 15.33
C PHE A 145 4.38 -1.08 15.88
N TYR A 146 4.56 -1.38 17.17
CA TYR A 146 3.74 -2.35 17.89
C TYR A 146 2.34 -1.77 18.16
N PHE A 147 1.35 -2.62 18.30
CA PHE A 147 0.04 -2.24 18.83
C PHE A 147 -0.15 -2.78 20.27
N ASN A 148 -0.95 -2.07 21.05
CA ASN A 148 -1.36 -2.58 22.37
C ASN A 148 -2.52 -3.58 22.19
N PRO A 149 -2.38 -4.84 22.65
CA PRO A 149 -3.45 -5.84 22.55
C PRO A 149 -4.77 -5.43 23.21
N GLU A 150 -4.72 -4.71 24.32
CA GLU A 150 -5.91 -4.25 25.03
C GLU A 150 -6.67 -3.18 24.24
N GLU A 151 -5.95 -2.24 23.60
CA GLU A 151 -6.54 -1.23 22.70
C GLU A 151 -7.15 -1.88 21.46
N LEU A 152 -6.48 -2.87 20.89
CA LEU A 152 -7.01 -3.62 19.76
C LEU A 152 -8.27 -4.40 20.16
N GLU A 153 -8.27 -5.09 21.31
CA GLU A 153 -9.46 -5.79 21.78
C GLU A 153 -10.61 -4.83 22.07
N ALA A 154 -10.34 -3.68 22.67
CA ALA A 154 -11.35 -2.64 22.89
C ALA A 154 -11.98 -2.11 21.59
N ALA A 155 -11.21 -2.09 20.50
CA ALA A 155 -11.73 -1.76 19.16
C ALA A 155 -12.65 -2.89 18.65
N PHE A 156 -12.28 -4.15 18.81
CA PHE A 156 -13.12 -5.30 18.44
C PHE A 156 -14.41 -5.40 19.29
N GLN A 157 -14.37 -5.01 20.56
CA GLN A 157 -15.57 -4.95 21.43
C GLN A 157 -16.62 -3.95 20.95
N GLN A 158 -16.26 -3.03 20.06
CA GLN A 158 -17.23 -2.12 19.43
C GLN A 158 -18.01 -2.77 18.28
N ASN A 159 -17.87 -4.09 18.09
CA ASN A 159 -18.54 -4.88 17.05
C ASN A 159 -18.24 -4.38 15.62
N PRO A 160 -16.97 -4.28 15.21
CA PRO A 160 -16.61 -3.83 13.87
C PRO A 160 -17.00 -4.87 12.82
N LYS A 161 -17.45 -4.40 11.66
CA LYS A 161 -17.76 -5.28 10.52
C LYS A 161 -16.48 -5.81 9.86
N ALA A 162 -15.45 -4.96 9.79
CA ALA A 162 -14.18 -5.32 9.17
C ALA A 162 -12.99 -4.68 9.90
N LEU A 163 -11.80 -5.25 9.64
CA LEU A 163 -10.50 -4.68 9.96
C LEU A 163 -9.70 -4.58 8.67
N ILE A 164 -9.02 -3.45 8.42
CA ILE A 164 -8.08 -3.27 7.32
C ILE A 164 -6.67 -3.51 7.84
N LEU A 165 -5.94 -4.42 7.17
CA LEU A 165 -4.57 -4.82 7.50
C LEU A 165 -3.64 -4.61 6.31
N CYS A 166 -2.76 -3.61 6.37
CA CYS A 166 -1.71 -3.40 5.37
C CYS A 166 -0.42 -4.11 5.80
N ASN A 167 -0.02 -5.14 5.07
CA ASN A 167 1.15 -5.93 5.39
C ASN A 167 1.92 -6.37 4.12
N PRO A 168 3.17 -5.92 3.91
CA PRO A 168 3.92 -4.86 4.63
C PRO A 168 3.25 -3.49 4.60
N SER A 169 3.45 -2.70 5.67
CA SER A 169 2.70 -1.46 5.89
C SER A 169 3.27 -0.26 5.12
N ASN A 170 2.38 0.51 4.56
CA ASN A 170 2.59 1.89 4.15
C ASN A 170 1.84 2.80 5.17
N PRO A 171 2.51 3.72 5.91
CA PRO A 171 3.79 4.36 5.59
C PRO A 171 5.02 3.83 6.35
N CYS A 172 4.86 2.95 7.34
CA CYS A 172 5.92 2.72 8.33
C CYS A 172 6.88 1.57 7.99
N GLY A 173 6.60 0.79 6.95
CA GLY A 173 7.44 -0.34 6.57
C GLY A 173 7.41 -1.53 7.55
N LYS A 174 6.45 -1.56 8.50
CA LYS A 174 6.26 -2.70 9.40
C LYS A 174 5.87 -3.95 8.62
N VAL A 175 6.45 -5.09 9.00
CA VAL A 175 5.96 -6.43 8.67
C VAL A 175 5.43 -7.04 9.95
N PHE A 176 4.15 -7.36 9.98
CA PHE A 176 3.54 -7.98 11.17
C PHE A 176 4.11 -9.38 11.38
N THR A 177 4.51 -9.66 12.61
CA THR A 177 4.99 -10.97 13.02
C THR A 177 3.87 -12.01 13.01
N PHE A 178 4.22 -13.29 12.91
CA PHE A 178 3.23 -14.37 12.99
C PHE A 178 2.39 -14.31 14.27
N GLN A 179 2.99 -13.94 15.40
CA GLN A 179 2.31 -13.82 16.69
C GLN A 179 1.30 -12.67 16.69
N GLU A 180 1.68 -11.50 16.12
CA GLU A 180 0.76 -10.38 15.96
C GLU A 180 -0.41 -10.73 15.04
N LEU A 181 -0.12 -11.37 13.89
CA LEU A 181 -1.15 -11.81 12.95
C LEU A 181 -2.08 -12.85 13.58
N LYS A 182 -1.52 -13.78 14.35
CA LYS A 182 -2.33 -14.77 15.09
C LYS A 182 -3.25 -14.10 16.09
N LEU A 183 -2.78 -13.12 16.86
CA LEU A 183 -3.62 -12.39 17.81
C LEU A 183 -4.75 -11.63 17.11
N ILE A 184 -4.45 -10.97 15.98
CA ILE A 184 -5.49 -10.32 15.14
C ILE A 184 -6.51 -11.36 14.66
N ALA A 185 -6.05 -12.53 14.23
CA ALA A 185 -6.91 -13.62 13.76
C ALA A 185 -7.80 -14.17 14.89
N ASP A 186 -7.25 -14.36 16.09
CA ASP A 186 -8.00 -14.81 17.25
C ASP A 186 -9.14 -13.81 17.62
N PHE A 187 -8.88 -12.51 17.56
CA PHE A 187 -9.90 -11.49 17.76
C PHE A 187 -10.92 -11.44 16.62
N ALA A 188 -10.46 -11.52 15.36
CA ALA A 188 -11.36 -11.52 14.20
C ALA A 188 -12.33 -12.72 14.23
N GLN A 189 -11.87 -13.88 14.70
CA GLN A 189 -12.73 -15.05 14.90
C GLN A 189 -13.69 -14.87 16.11
N LYS A 190 -13.17 -14.37 17.23
CA LYS A 190 -13.95 -14.15 18.46
C LYS A 190 -15.10 -13.17 18.26
N TYR A 191 -14.88 -12.12 17.48
CA TYR A 191 -15.83 -11.03 17.27
C TYR A 191 -16.51 -11.08 15.88
N ASP A 192 -16.34 -12.17 15.13
CA ASP A 192 -16.93 -12.41 13.79
C ASP A 192 -16.70 -11.26 12.82
N THR A 193 -15.45 -10.80 12.72
CA THR A 193 -15.05 -9.65 11.93
C THR A 193 -14.36 -10.09 10.64
N TYR A 194 -14.69 -9.47 9.50
CA TYR A 194 -13.94 -9.65 8.26
C TYR A 194 -12.58 -8.97 8.34
N VAL A 195 -11.58 -9.49 7.61
CA VAL A 195 -10.27 -8.85 7.48
C VAL A 195 -10.00 -8.57 6.01
N ILE A 196 -9.85 -7.30 5.67
CA ILE A 196 -9.45 -6.85 4.34
C ILE A 196 -7.96 -6.57 4.40
N THR A 197 -7.16 -7.35 3.64
CA THR A 197 -5.72 -7.14 3.60
C THR A 197 -5.32 -6.31 2.38
N ASP A 198 -4.34 -5.42 2.54
CA ASP A 198 -3.60 -4.79 1.44
C ASP A 198 -2.19 -5.38 1.42
N GLU A 199 -1.91 -6.24 0.43
CA GLU A 199 -0.70 -7.05 0.32
C GLU A 199 0.18 -6.62 -0.88
N VAL A 200 0.04 -5.38 -1.36
CA VAL A 200 0.76 -4.89 -2.56
C VAL A 200 2.28 -4.94 -2.46
N TYR A 201 2.83 -5.04 -1.24
CA TYR A 201 4.27 -5.17 -0.98
C TYR A 201 4.70 -6.59 -0.62
N GLU A 202 3.89 -7.62 -0.90
CA GLU A 202 4.11 -9.02 -0.53
C GLU A 202 5.52 -9.56 -0.87
N HIS A 203 6.13 -9.05 -1.96
CA HIS A 203 7.46 -9.44 -2.42
C HIS A 203 8.58 -8.47 -2.01
N ILE A 204 8.27 -7.40 -1.29
CA ILE A 204 9.24 -6.39 -0.83
C ILE A 204 9.32 -6.48 0.69
N VAL A 205 10.01 -7.52 1.16
CA VAL A 205 10.20 -7.83 2.58
C VAL A 205 11.70 -8.09 2.81
N TYR A 206 12.24 -7.57 3.89
CA TYR A 206 13.67 -7.63 4.21
C TYR A 206 13.96 -8.66 5.28
N GLU A 207 14.94 -9.51 5.04
CA GLU A 207 15.37 -10.50 6.03
C GLU A 207 15.73 -9.85 7.38
N PRO A 208 15.42 -10.52 8.51
CA PRO A 208 14.90 -11.89 8.63
C PRO A 208 13.36 -11.99 8.53
N ASN A 209 12.66 -10.91 8.24
CA ASN A 209 11.21 -10.89 8.16
C ASN A 209 10.70 -11.67 6.94
N LYS A 210 9.47 -12.18 7.04
CA LYS A 210 8.79 -12.89 5.96
C LYS A 210 7.34 -12.41 5.86
N HIS A 211 6.85 -12.29 4.64
CA HIS A 211 5.41 -12.05 4.44
C HIS A 211 4.62 -13.30 4.83
N VAL A 212 3.53 -13.08 5.56
CA VAL A 212 2.56 -14.11 5.90
C VAL A 212 1.22 -13.68 5.35
N TYR A 213 0.66 -14.46 4.44
CA TYR A 213 -0.69 -14.22 3.92
C TYR A 213 -1.71 -14.47 5.01
N PHE A 214 -2.46 -13.44 5.39
CA PHE A 214 -3.41 -13.53 6.50
C PHE A 214 -4.50 -14.58 6.25
N ALA A 215 -4.94 -14.72 5.00
CA ALA A 215 -5.89 -15.73 4.58
C ALA A 215 -5.42 -17.19 4.78
N SER A 216 -4.11 -17.42 4.89
CA SER A 216 -3.54 -18.75 5.13
C SER A 216 -3.48 -19.14 6.61
N LEU A 217 -3.79 -18.24 7.53
CA LEU A 217 -3.87 -18.55 8.94
C LEU A 217 -5.08 -19.45 9.23
N PRO A 218 -4.98 -20.37 10.22
CA PRO A 218 -6.08 -21.26 10.58
C PRO A 218 -7.39 -20.52 10.85
N GLY A 219 -8.45 -20.89 10.14
CA GLY A 219 -9.81 -20.33 10.29
C GLY A 219 -9.99 -18.92 9.67
N MET A 220 -8.98 -18.39 8.95
CA MET A 220 -9.07 -17.04 8.40
C MET A 220 -9.52 -16.98 6.94
N TRP A 221 -9.44 -18.06 6.18
CA TRP A 221 -9.88 -18.06 4.79
C TRP A 221 -11.32 -17.55 4.63
N GLU A 222 -12.26 -18.07 5.42
CA GLU A 222 -13.69 -17.78 5.28
C GLU A 222 -14.08 -16.32 5.57
N ARG A 223 -13.16 -15.52 6.12
CA ARG A 223 -13.39 -14.13 6.52
C ARG A 223 -12.33 -13.15 6.05
N THR A 224 -11.39 -13.58 5.20
CA THR A 224 -10.34 -12.71 4.66
C THR A 224 -10.62 -12.35 3.20
N ILE A 225 -10.42 -11.08 2.90
CA ILE A 225 -10.47 -10.53 1.54
C ILE A 225 -9.07 -10.01 1.24
N SER A 226 -8.28 -10.80 0.51
CA SER A 226 -6.92 -10.45 0.15
C SER A 226 -6.92 -9.53 -1.07
N CYS A 227 -6.53 -8.27 -0.87
CA CYS A 227 -6.37 -7.28 -1.94
C CYS A 227 -4.89 -7.08 -2.24
N SER A 228 -4.52 -7.06 -3.52
CA SER A 228 -3.15 -6.79 -3.94
C SER A 228 -3.13 -6.20 -5.36
N SER A 229 -1.94 -5.97 -5.89
CA SER A 229 -1.75 -5.49 -7.26
C SER A 229 -0.40 -5.89 -7.86
N LEU A 230 -0.31 -5.78 -9.17
CA LEU A 230 0.92 -5.97 -9.92
C LEU A 230 1.83 -4.73 -9.89
N SER A 231 1.29 -3.61 -9.41
CA SER A 231 1.89 -2.27 -9.48
C SER A 231 3.30 -2.18 -8.91
N LYS A 232 3.54 -2.85 -7.76
CA LYS A 232 4.80 -2.72 -7.01
C LYS A 232 5.81 -3.79 -7.41
N THR A 233 5.30 -5.00 -7.63
CA THR A 233 6.11 -6.17 -8.02
C THR A 233 6.75 -5.98 -9.39
N TYR A 234 6.02 -5.40 -10.35
CA TYR A 234 6.50 -5.26 -11.74
C TYR A 234 6.76 -3.80 -12.16
N SER A 235 6.73 -2.85 -11.22
CA SER A 235 6.97 -1.41 -11.52
C SER A 235 5.99 -0.82 -12.54
N ILE A 236 4.74 -1.27 -12.55
CA ILE A 236 3.68 -0.87 -13.50
C ILE A 236 2.52 -0.13 -12.81
N THR A 237 2.83 0.79 -11.92
CA THR A 237 1.81 1.51 -11.13
C THR A 237 0.76 2.20 -11.99
N GLY A 238 1.14 2.66 -13.19
CA GLY A 238 0.25 3.32 -14.16
C GLY A 238 -0.68 2.37 -14.92
N TRP A 239 -0.44 1.05 -14.89
CA TRP A 239 -1.27 0.08 -15.62
C TRP A 239 -2.60 -0.20 -14.94
N ARG A 240 -2.69 0.12 -13.66
CA ARG A 240 -3.92 -0.08 -12.88
C ARG A 240 -4.42 -1.53 -12.93
N LEU A 241 -3.58 -2.49 -12.61
CA LEU A 241 -3.93 -3.89 -12.45
C LEU A 241 -3.79 -4.31 -10.99
N GLY A 242 -4.89 -4.75 -10.40
CA GLY A 242 -4.99 -5.30 -9.06
C GLY A 242 -5.94 -6.48 -9.03
N TYR A 243 -6.16 -7.04 -7.85
CA TYR A 243 -7.04 -8.18 -7.69
C TYR A 243 -7.54 -8.32 -6.25
N ILE A 244 -8.64 -9.06 -6.14
CA ILE A 244 -9.19 -9.59 -4.89
C ILE A 244 -9.11 -11.10 -4.95
N ILE A 245 -8.68 -11.74 -3.87
CA ILE A 245 -8.78 -13.18 -3.64
C ILE A 245 -9.55 -13.39 -2.34
N ALA A 246 -10.65 -14.14 -2.41
CA ALA A 246 -11.51 -14.41 -1.28
C ALA A 246 -12.38 -15.66 -1.54
N PRO A 247 -13.08 -16.21 -0.53
CA PRO A 247 -14.03 -17.30 -0.73
C PRO A 247 -15.12 -16.96 -1.74
N PRO A 248 -15.72 -17.98 -2.40
CA PRO A 248 -16.70 -17.77 -3.47
C PRO A 248 -17.90 -16.90 -3.07
N HIS A 249 -18.41 -17.06 -1.85
CA HIS A 249 -19.56 -16.27 -1.38
C HIS A 249 -19.26 -14.76 -1.26
N ILE A 250 -18.01 -14.38 -0.99
CA ILE A 250 -17.55 -12.99 -0.99
C ILE A 250 -17.31 -12.52 -2.43
N ILE A 251 -16.65 -13.35 -3.25
CA ILE A 251 -16.35 -13.03 -4.65
C ILE A 251 -17.61 -12.81 -5.48
N ASP A 252 -18.67 -13.57 -5.24
CA ASP A 252 -19.95 -13.39 -5.94
C ASP A 252 -20.60 -12.02 -5.67
N VAL A 253 -20.33 -11.40 -4.55
CA VAL A 253 -20.75 -10.03 -4.25
C VAL A 253 -19.75 -9.03 -4.81
N ALA A 254 -18.46 -9.26 -4.61
CA ALA A 254 -17.39 -8.38 -5.08
C ALA A 254 -17.41 -8.19 -6.61
N LYS A 255 -17.73 -9.25 -7.38
CA LYS A 255 -17.92 -9.19 -8.83
C LYS A 255 -18.98 -8.17 -9.23
N LYS A 256 -20.11 -8.10 -8.51
CA LYS A 256 -21.20 -7.16 -8.78
C LYS A 256 -20.79 -5.73 -8.48
N VAL A 257 -20.09 -5.52 -7.36
CA VAL A 257 -19.56 -4.19 -7.00
C VAL A 257 -18.58 -3.71 -8.06
N HIS A 258 -17.59 -4.54 -8.41
CA HIS A 258 -16.60 -4.25 -9.44
C HIS A 258 -17.22 -3.92 -10.80
N ASP A 259 -18.21 -4.72 -11.25
CA ASP A 259 -18.89 -4.52 -12.52
C ASP A 259 -19.53 -3.12 -12.61
N PHE A 260 -20.22 -2.68 -11.57
CA PHE A 260 -20.84 -1.36 -11.53
C PHE A 260 -19.89 -0.21 -11.26
N LEU A 261 -18.70 -0.46 -10.69
CA LEU A 261 -17.69 0.59 -10.48
C LEU A 261 -16.91 0.88 -11.77
N THR A 262 -16.48 -0.16 -12.50
CA THR A 262 -15.48 0.01 -13.57
C THR A 262 -15.73 -0.82 -14.82
N VAL A 263 -16.71 -1.74 -14.80
CA VAL A 263 -16.98 -2.74 -15.87
C VAL A 263 -15.85 -3.78 -15.99
N GLY A 264 -14.61 -3.42 -15.83
CA GLY A 264 -13.45 -4.33 -15.88
C GLY A 264 -12.14 -3.61 -16.03
N ALA A 265 -11.05 -4.30 -15.72
CA ALA A 265 -9.70 -3.82 -15.95
C ALA A 265 -9.34 -3.91 -17.44
N ALA A 266 -8.37 -3.08 -17.88
CA ALA A 266 -7.95 -2.99 -19.28
C ALA A 266 -7.47 -4.34 -19.84
N ALA A 267 -8.18 -4.88 -20.83
CA ALA A 267 -7.92 -6.20 -21.41
C ALA A 267 -6.50 -6.35 -21.98
N PRO A 268 -5.96 -5.40 -22.78
CA PRO A 268 -4.60 -5.52 -23.30
C PRO A 268 -3.52 -5.60 -22.20
N LEU A 269 -3.73 -4.85 -21.11
CA LEU A 269 -2.79 -4.82 -20.00
C LEU A 269 -2.85 -6.10 -19.17
N GLN A 270 -4.03 -6.70 -19.01
CA GLN A 270 -4.17 -8.02 -18.39
C GLN A 270 -3.41 -9.07 -19.19
N GLU A 271 -3.58 -9.10 -20.51
CA GLU A 271 -2.91 -10.05 -21.40
C GLU A 271 -1.38 -9.91 -21.30
N ALA A 272 -0.86 -8.70 -21.39
CA ALA A 272 0.57 -8.46 -21.26
C ALA A 272 1.14 -8.86 -19.88
N ALA A 273 0.37 -8.66 -18.83
CA ALA A 273 0.79 -8.91 -17.46
C ALA A 273 0.80 -10.40 -17.09
N VAL A 274 0.15 -11.28 -17.85
CA VAL A 274 0.24 -12.75 -17.68
C VAL A 274 1.72 -13.19 -17.71
N THR A 275 2.54 -12.59 -18.58
CA THR A 275 3.99 -12.86 -18.65
C THR A 275 4.66 -12.67 -17.29
N GLY A 276 4.34 -11.59 -16.58
CA GLY A 276 4.91 -11.33 -15.26
C GLY A 276 4.44 -12.32 -14.19
N LEU A 277 3.16 -12.72 -14.23
CA LEU A 277 2.61 -13.71 -13.29
C LEU A 277 3.27 -15.08 -13.44
N GLN A 278 3.82 -15.38 -14.61
CA GLN A 278 4.52 -16.64 -14.94
C GLN A 278 6.04 -16.59 -14.69
N PHE A 279 6.58 -15.49 -14.16
CA PHE A 279 8.00 -15.41 -13.82
C PHE A 279 8.39 -16.47 -12.79
N PRO A 280 9.61 -17.00 -12.90
CA PRO A 280 10.14 -17.96 -11.93
C PRO A 280 10.41 -17.31 -10.58
N ASP A 281 10.57 -18.13 -9.54
CA ASP A 281 10.85 -17.65 -8.18
C ASP A 281 12.12 -16.80 -8.08
N SER A 282 13.11 -17.02 -8.99
CA SER A 282 14.32 -16.20 -9.06
C SER A 282 14.03 -14.71 -9.29
N TYR A 283 12.99 -14.36 -10.06
CA TYR A 283 12.58 -12.97 -10.26
C TYR A 283 12.23 -12.28 -8.93
N TYR A 284 11.47 -12.96 -8.07
CA TYR A 284 11.05 -12.40 -6.78
C TYR A 284 12.21 -12.29 -5.78
N GLN A 285 13.17 -13.26 -5.86
CA GLN A 285 14.40 -13.19 -5.08
C GLN A 285 15.29 -12.02 -5.52
N GLU A 286 15.46 -11.82 -6.82
CA GLU A 286 16.20 -10.68 -7.38
C GLU A 286 15.53 -9.35 -7.03
N LEU A 287 14.20 -9.29 -7.09
CA LEU A 287 13.42 -8.12 -6.67
C LEU A 287 13.68 -7.78 -5.19
N GLN A 288 13.63 -8.78 -4.31
CA GLN A 288 13.93 -8.60 -2.89
C GLN A 288 15.36 -8.11 -2.66
N GLN A 289 16.35 -8.71 -3.34
CA GLN A 289 17.76 -8.31 -3.26
C GLN A 289 17.96 -6.87 -3.75
N LYS A 290 17.33 -6.49 -4.86
CA LYS A 290 17.34 -5.14 -5.42
C LYS A 290 16.83 -4.11 -4.41
N TYR A 291 15.68 -4.37 -3.79
CA TYR A 291 15.11 -3.46 -2.79
C TYR A 291 15.90 -3.45 -1.49
N THR A 292 16.47 -4.58 -1.07
CA THR A 292 17.38 -4.65 0.09
C THR A 292 18.59 -3.76 -0.13
N ALA A 293 19.25 -3.85 -1.29
CA ALA A 293 20.40 -3.00 -1.62
C ALA A 293 20.05 -1.50 -1.59
N LYS A 294 18.88 -1.12 -2.13
CA LYS A 294 18.41 0.28 -2.12
C LYS A 294 18.10 0.78 -0.70
N ARG A 295 17.44 -0.05 0.11
CA ARG A 295 17.21 0.24 1.53
C ARG A 295 18.53 0.48 2.26
N ASP A 296 19.46 -0.43 2.12
CA ASP A 296 20.75 -0.40 2.85
C ASP A 296 21.60 0.81 2.41
N LEU A 297 21.62 1.12 1.11
CA LEU A 297 22.23 2.32 0.58
C LEU A 297 21.65 3.59 1.24
N PHE A 298 20.32 3.68 1.26
CA PHE A 298 19.63 4.87 1.75
C PHE A 298 19.78 5.01 3.28
N LEU A 299 19.62 3.90 4.04
CA LEU A 299 19.87 3.86 5.49
C LEU A 299 21.30 4.26 5.84
N LYS A 300 22.29 3.73 5.11
CA LYS A 300 23.69 4.10 5.32
C LYS A 300 23.89 5.61 5.13
N GLY A 301 23.37 6.17 4.04
CA GLY A 301 23.48 7.61 3.78
C GLY A 301 22.81 8.47 4.86
N LEU A 302 21.63 8.09 5.35
CA LEU A 302 20.95 8.79 6.43
C LEU A 302 21.73 8.71 7.76
N ASN A 303 22.34 7.55 8.06
CA ASN A 303 23.22 7.39 9.21
C ASN A 303 24.48 8.28 9.10
N ASP A 304 25.10 8.32 7.92
CA ASP A 304 26.28 9.18 7.68
C ASP A 304 25.94 10.68 7.84
N ILE A 305 24.71 11.09 7.50
CA ILE A 305 24.19 12.46 7.73
C ILE A 305 23.79 12.68 9.20
N GLY A 306 23.49 11.61 9.94
CA GLY A 306 23.07 11.65 11.34
C GLY A 306 21.61 12.06 11.55
N ILE A 307 20.72 11.80 10.59
CA ILE A 307 19.27 12.02 10.74
C ILE A 307 18.63 10.78 11.37
N ALA A 308 17.88 10.97 12.45
CA ALA A 308 17.13 9.90 13.09
C ALA A 308 16.02 9.38 12.15
N HIS A 309 15.92 8.06 12.06
CA HIS A 309 14.98 7.42 11.14
C HIS A 309 14.57 6.02 11.61
N THR A 310 13.48 5.51 11.07
CA THR A 310 13.04 4.11 11.26
C THR A 310 13.82 3.16 10.35
N VAL A 311 13.81 1.88 10.70
CA VAL A 311 14.36 0.81 9.84
C VAL A 311 13.20 -0.03 9.29
N PRO A 312 12.84 0.12 8.00
CA PRO A 312 11.72 -0.61 7.43
C PRO A 312 12.02 -2.12 7.31
N GLN A 313 11.04 -2.92 7.68
CA GLN A 313 11.06 -4.38 7.60
C GLN A 313 10.52 -4.88 6.24
N GLY A 314 9.72 -4.06 5.57
CA GLY A 314 9.16 -4.31 4.25
C GLY A 314 8.69 -3.02 3.58
N ALA A 315 8.06 -3.13 2.41
CA ALA A 315 7.73 -2.02 1.53
C ALA A 315 9.00 -1.23 1.14
N TYR A 316 8.87 0.02 0.77
CA TYR A 316 10.02 0.87 0.40
C TYR A 316 9.93 2.28 0.99
N TYR A 317 9.33 2.40 2.18
CA TYR A 317 9.16 3.65 2.90
C TYR A 317 10.04 3.70 4.14
N ILE A 318 10.43 4.92 4.50
CA ILE A 318 11.18 5.23 5.71
C ILE A 318 10.59 6.49 6.33
N LEU A 319 10.52 6.52 7.65
CA LEU A 319 10.14 7.72 8.39
C LEU A 319 11.39 8.36 9.00
N LEU A 320 11.56 9.66 8.76
CA LEU A 320 12.61 10.46 9.39
C LEU A 320 12.02 11.22 10.56
N ASP A 321 12.73 11.26 11.66
CA ASP A 321 12.42 12.11 12.81
C ASP A 321 13.03 13.50 12.61
N ILE A 322 12.17 14.52 12.58
CA ILE A 322 12.54 15.92 12.37
C ILE A 322 12.48 16.75 13.65
N SER A 323 12.34 16.12 14.82
CA SER A 323 12.22 16.80 16.11
C SER A 323 13.39 17.77 16.36
N GLU A 324 14.60 17.43 15.91
CA GLU A 324 15.80 18.26 16.09
C GLU A 324 15.65 19.65 15.45
N PHE A 325 14.79 19.83 14.43
CA PHE A 325 14.63 21.10 13.71
C PHE A 325 13.63 22.07 14.36
N GLY A 326 12.86 21.62 15.38
CA GLY A 326 11.95 22.47 16.14
C GLY A 326 10.73 22.99 15.39
N TYR A 327 10.36 22.39 14.26
CA TYR A 327 9.16 22.77 13.52
C TYR A 327 7.89 22.30 14.25
N GLU A 328 6.92 23.20 14.42
CA GLU A 328 5.59 22.85 14.96
C GLU A 328 4.74 22.06 13.96
N SER A 329 5.02 22.18 12.65
CA SER A 329 4.29 21.56 11.55
C SER A 329 5.21 20.83 10.61
N ASP A 330 5.02 19.52 10.49
CA ASP A 330 5.70 18.67 9.52
C ASP A 330 5.32 19.01 8.07
N GLN A 331 4.12 19.61 7.85
CA GLN A 331 3.72 20.09 6.53
C GLN A 331 4.61 21.27 6.09
N VAL A 332 4.80 22.25 6.97
CA VAL A 332 5.70 23.40 6.70
C VAL A 332 7.12 22.90 6.51
N PHE A 333 7.57 21.96 7.34
CA PHE A 333 8.88 21.33 7.18
C PHE A 333 9.05 20.69 5.82
N CYS A 334 8.09 19.89 5.34
CA CYS A 334 8.16 19.23 4.04
C CYS A 334 8.19 20.22 2.86
N GLU A 335 7.45 21.34 2.97
CA GLU A 335 7.47 22.40 1.95
C GLU A 335 8.84 23.11 1.91
N ASP A 336 9.40 23.44 3.08
CA ASP A 336 10.73 24.03 3.20
C ASP A 336 11.83 23.05 2.78
N LEU A 337 11.71 21.76 3.10
CA LEU A 337 12.64 20.72 2.66
C LEU A 337 12.70 20.66 1.12
N ALA A 338 11.56 20.69 0.45
CA ALA A 338 11.50 20.71 -1.00
C ALA A 338 12.10 22.02 -1.58
N ARG A 339 11.79 23.17 -0.98
CA ARG A 339 12.20 24.50 -1.44
C ARG A 339 13.66 24.79 -1.17
N LEU A 340 14.18 24.51 0.02
CA LEU A 340 15.50 24.95 0.50
C LEU A 340 16.57 23.87 0.29
N VAL A 341 16.20 22.61 0.52
CA VAL A 341 17.13 21.47 0.44
C VAL A 341 17.01 20.78 -0.91
N GLY A 342 15.83 20.80 -1.52
CA GLY A 342 15.57 20.19 -2.82
C GLY A 342 15.23 18.70 -2.74
N VAL A 343 14.59 18.25 -1.65
CA VAL A 343 14.10 16.87 -1.47
C VAL A 343 12.63 16.89 -1.07
N GLY A 344 11.82 16.15 -1.82
CA GLY A 344 10.38 16.04 -1.55
C GLY A 344 10.06 14.89 -0.61
N ALA A 345 9.28 15.16 0.44
CA ALA A 345 8.81 14.21 1.43
C ALA A 345 7.29 14.35 1.64
N VAL A 346 6.68 13.45 2.40
CA VAL A 346 5.28 13.54 2.81
C VAL A 346 5.21 13.76 4.32
N PRO A 347 4.45 14.76 4.82
CA PRO A 347 4.27 14.96 6.25
C PRO A 347 3.64 13.72 6.89
N GLY A 348 4.19 13.28 8.03
CA GLY A 348 3.74 12.11 8.78
C GLY A 348 2.32 12.30 9.30
N SER A 349 1.98 13.51 9.75
CA SER A 349 0.66 13.86 10.25
C SER A 349 -0.49 13.49 9.30
N SER A 350 -0.21 13.32 8.00
CA SER A 350 -1.20 12.86 7.03
C SER A 350 -1.54 11.37 7.14
N PHE A 351 -0.71 10.59 7.83
CA PHE A 351 -0.89 9.14 8.01
C PHE A 351 -1.35 8.75 9.40
N PHE A 352 -1.12 9.61 10.40
CA PHE A 352 -1.48 9.36 11.79
C PHE A 352 -2.81 10.02 12.17
N ARG A 353 -3.55 9.40 13.09
CA ARG A 353 -4.67 10.05 13.79
C ARG A 353 -4.26 10.66 15.12
N GLU A 354 -3.20 10.13 15.69
CA GLU A 354 -2.53 10.69 16.85
C GLU A 354 -1.79 11.99 16.46
N PRO A 355 -1.50 12.89 17.41
CA PRO A 355 -0.80 14.14 17.12
C PRO A 355 0.70 13.91 16.87
N VAL A 356 1.01 13.21 15.78
CA VAL A 356 2.38 12.94 15.31
C VAL A 356 2.71 13.94 14.20
N ASN A 357 3.50 14.98 14.54
CA ASN A 357 3.91 16.05 13.64
C ASN A 357 5.45 16.20 13.53
N HIS A 358 6.19 15.22 14.06
CA HIS A 358 7.65 15.17 14.06
C HIS A 358 8.23 14.10 13.14
N LEU A 359 7.40 13.41 12.39
CA LEU A 359 7.83 12.40 11.43
C LEU A 359 7.50 12.85 10.01
N ILE A 360 8.38 12.54 9.06
CA ILE A 360 8.11 12.71 7.63
C ILE A 360 8.42 11.40 6.90
N ARG A 361 7.65 11.08 5.85
CA ARG A 361 7.86 9.87 5.05
C ARG A 361 8.60 10.17 3.78
N LEU A 362 9.67 9.39 3.51
CA LEU A 362 10.32 9.27 2.22
C LEU A 362 10.18 7.85 1.68
N HIS A 363 10.49 7.65 0.39
CA HIS A 363 10.63 6.32 -0.19
C HIS A 363 11.95 6.17 -0.95
N PHE A 364 12.43 4.94 -1.05
CA PHE A 364 13.71 4.60 -1.70
C PHE A 364 13.55 3.72 -2.94
N ALA A 365 12.34 3.61 -3.51
CA ALA A 365 12.11 2.91 -4.78
C ALA A 365 12.59 3.77 -5.96
N LYS A 366 13.89 4.06 -6.01
CA LYS A 366 14.52 4.93 -6.98
C LYS A 366 15.80 4.28 -7.53
N LYS A 367 16.28 4.79 -8.68
CA LYS A 367 17.63 4.47 -9.17
C LYS A 367 18.67 4.93 -8.16
N ASP A 368 19.84 4.27 -8.15
CA ASP A 368 20.87 4.58 -7.17
C ASP A 368 21.37 6.02 -7.33
N GLU A 369 21.45 6.52 -8.57
CA GLU A 369 21.83 7.91 -8.87
C GLU A 369 20.84 8.91 -8.22
N THR A 370 19.55 8.61 -8.27
CA THR A 370 18.50 9.43 -7.64
C THR A 370 18.63 9.43 -6.13
N LEU A 371 18.94 8.27 -5.52
CA LEU A 371 19.14 8.15 -4.08
C LEU A 371 20.40 8.89 -3.63
N TYR A 372 21.52 8.76 -4.36
CA TYR A 372 22.73 9.52 -4.07
C TYR A 372 22.52 11.03 -4.17
N GLU A 373 21.79 11.49 -5.20
CA GLU A 373 21.46 12.91 -5.32
C GLU A 373 20.62 13.41 -4.16
N ALA A 374 19.62 12.65 -3.73
CA ALA A 374 18.81 12.99 -2.57
C ALA A 374 19.65 13.05 -1.28
N LEU A 375 20.53 12.07 -1.05
CA LEU A 375 21.43 12.03 0.12
C LEU A 375 22.43 13.18 0.11
N ASN A 376 23.02 13.53 -1.06
CA ASN A 376 23.89 14.67 -1.21
C ASN A 376 23.20 15.98 -0.83
N ARG A 377 21.93 16.17 -1.24
CA ARG A 377 21.14 17.34 -0.87
C ARG A 377 20.81 17.36 0.61
N LEU A 378 20.43 16.21 1.18
CA LEU A 378 20.12 16.05 2.61
C LEU A 378 21.36 16.29 3.51
N ALA A 379 22.58 16.06 3.03
CA ALA A 379 23.80 16.32 3.79
C ALA A 379 23.92 17.79 4.25
N ASP A 380 23.32 18.71 3.53
CA ASP A 380 23.29 20.13 3.87
C ASP A 380 22.03 20.56 4.65
N ILE A 381 21.18 19.63 5.07
CA ILE A 381 19.87 19.94 5.67
C ILE A 381 20.00 20.89 6.86
N ARG A 382 20.92 20.65 7.78
CA ARG A 382 21.12 21.49 8.98
C ARG A 382 21.65 22.89 8.69
N LYS A 383 22.29 23.08 7.52
CA LYS A 383 22.74 24.41 7.08
C LYS A 383 21.62 25.21 6.42
N LYS A 384 20.70 24.51 5.72
CA LYS A 384 19.68 25.12 4.89
C LYS A 384 18.33 25.27 5.58
N MET A 385 18.02 24.38 6.53
CA MET A 385 16.77 24.43 7.28
C MET A 385 16.94 25.31 8.51
N PRO A 386 16.15 26.38 8.66
CA PRO A 386 16.22 27.22 9.85
C PRO A 386 15.69 26.46 11.06
N TYR A 387 16.47 26.49 12.16
CA TYR A 387 15.95 26.07 13.47
C TYR A 387 14.83 27.05 13.88
N GLN A 388 13.63 26.53 14.05
CA GLN A 388 12.56 27.31 14.67
C GLN A 388 12.67 27.14 16.18
N LYS A 389 13.04 28.26 16.87
CA LYS A 389 13.13 28.32 18.34
C LYS A 389 11.73 28.51 18.94
#